data_0e220f8c38ebb50f2381c67d3caa8cc6
#
_entry.id   0e220f8c38ebb50f2381c67d3caa8cc6
#
_cell.length_a   1.000
_cell.length_b   1.000
_cell.length_c   1.000
_cell.angle_alpha   90.00
_cell.angle_beta   90.00
_cell.angle_gamma   90.00
#
_symmetry.space_group_name_H-M   'P 1'
#
loop_
_entity.id
_entity.type
_entity.pdbx_description
1 polymer ?
#
loop_
_entity_poly.entity_id
_entity_poly.type
_entity_poly.pdbx_seq_one_letter_code
_entity_poly.pdbx_strand_id
1 'polypeptide(L)'
;ALDIPASKVRVIKPRIGGGFGAKQTSVSEIYPAIVTWKTGRPSKMIFSRYESMICSSPRHEMEITVRAGADENGIIKAIDLYTLSNTGAYGEHSSTTVGLSGHKSIALYRHTEAYRFAFDVVYTNVQAAGAYRGYGATQGIFAVESAVNELAHKMGMDPVRIKELNMPVEGGPLPGYPDVPYAQSCSMDRCMARAKEMMDWDSKYPCRDMGNGKVRGVGVAMAMQGSSIAGVDVGGADIKLNEDGSYTLALGCTD
;
A
#
# COMPACT_ATOMS: atom_id res chain seq x y z
N ALA A 1 0.49 3.83 -29.43
CA ALA A 1 1.37 2.70 -29.71
C ALA A 1 1.20 2.18 -31.16
N LEU A 2 -0.03 2.16 -31.67
CA LEU A 2 -0.33 1.63 -33.02
C LEU A 2 -0.47 2.73 -34.10
N ASP A 3 -0.44 3.99 -33.68
CA ASP A 3 -0.63 5.18 -34.55
C ASP A 3 -1.88 5.08 -35.46
N ILE A 4 -2.98 4.66 -34.86
CA ILE A 4 -4.30 4.58 -35.49
C ILE A 4 -5.30 5.48 -34.76
N PRO A 5 -6.29 6.08 -35.44
CA PRO A 5 -7.29 6.91 -34.80
C PRO A 5 -8.05 6.17 -33.71
N ALA A 6 -8.29 6.81 -32.56
CA ALA A 6 -9.04 6.22 -31.46
C ALA A 6 -10.45 5.74 -31.87
N SER A 7 -11.08 6.41 -32.84
CA SER A 7 -12.37 6.03 -33.42
C SER A 7 -12.39 4.65 -34.10
N LYS A 8 -11.22 4.12 -34.45
CA LYS A 8 -11.07 2.76 -35.00
C LYS A 8 -10.78 1.69 -33.95
N VAL A 9 -10.69 2.08 -32.69
CA VAL A 9 -10.40 1.17 -31.57
C VAL A 9 -11.63 1.05 -30.68
N ARG A 10 -12.09 -0.18 -30.45
CA ARG A 10 -13.14 -0.48 -29.48
C ARG A 10 -12.58 -1.36 -28.39
N VAL A 11 -12.56 -0.83 -27.17
CA VAL A 11 -12.15 -1.57 -25.98
C VAL A 11 -13.38 -2.01 -25.19
N ILE A 12 -13.45 -3.28 -24.89
CA ILE A 12 -14.52 -3.84 -24.07
C ILE A 12 -13.89 -4.45 -22.82
N LYS A 13 -14.20 -3.86 -21.66
CA LYS A 13 -13.80 -4.40 -20.37
C LYS A 13 -14.76 -5.51 -19.95
N PRO A 14 -14.33 -6.76 -19.83
CA PRO A 14 -15.17 -7.82 -19.25
C PRO A 14 -15.22 -7.63 -17.72
N ARG A 15 -16.01 -8.49 -17.03
CA ARG A 15 -15.97 -8.56 -15.58
C ARG A 15 -14.56 -8.94 -15.11
N ILE A 16 -14.03 -8.18 -14.16
CA ILE A 16 -12.70 -8.36 -13.58
C ILE A 16 -12.87 -8.80 -12.12
N GLY A 17 -12.02 -9.71 -11.65
CA GLY A 17 -12.01 -10.18 -10.26
C GLY A 17 -11.08 -9.39 -9.35
N GLY A 18 -10.93 -8.08 -9.59
CA GLY A 18 -10.05 -7.19 -8.86
C GLY A 18 -8.80 -6.78 -9.64
N GLY A 19 -8.35 -5.55 -9.45
CA GLY A 19 -7.14 -4.99 -10.06
C GLY A 19 -5.91 -5.16 -9.18
N PHE A 20 -6.03 -4.80 -7.92
CA PHE A 20 -4.97 -4.84 -6.91
C PHE A 20 -3.67 -4.15 -7.35
N GLY A 21 -3.77 -3.16 -8.25
CA GLY A 21 -2.65 -2.46 -8.86
C GLY A 21 -2.12 -3.08 -10.15
N ALA A 22 -2.30 -4.37 -10.39
CA ALA A 22 -1.73 -5.07 -11.55
C ALA A 22 -2.41 -4.74 -12.90
N LYS A 23 -3.45 -3.91 -12.91
CA LYS A 23 -4.19 -3.51 -14.11
C LYS A 23 -4.23 -2.00 -14.33
N GLN A 24 -3.33 -1.26 -13.70
CA GLN A 24 -3.23 0.19 -13.88
C GLN A 24 -2.51 0.58 -15.16
N THR A 25 -1.59 -0.26 -15.61
CA THR A 25 -0.88 -0.11 -16.88
C THR A 25 -1.18 -1.26 -17.81
N SER A 26 -0.96 -1.05 -19.10
CA SER A 26 -1.11 -2.12 -20.11
C SER A 26 0.02 -3.14 -19.92
N VAL A 27 -0.34 -4.35 -19.50
CA VAL A 27 0.63 -5.44 -19.29
C VAL A 27 0.75 -6.34 -20.52
N SER A 28 -0.38 -6.74 -21.11
CA SER A 28 -0.39 -7.71 -22.21
C SER A 28 -1.28 -7.30 -23.39
N GLU A 29 -2.11 -6.29 -23.24
CA GLU A 29 -3.16 -5.91 -24.19
C GLU A 29 -2.59 -5.49 -25.54
N ILE A 30 -1.43 -4.84 -25.53
CA ILE A 30 -0.81 -4.34 -26.76
C ILE A 30 -0.28 -5.46 -27.68
N TYR A 31 0.16 -6.58 -27.13
CA TYR A 31 0.76 -7.66 -27.92
C TYR A 31 -0.23 -8.33 -28.88
N PRO A 32 -1.41 -8.81 -28.43
CA PRO A 32 -2.41 -9.33 -29.37
C PRO A 32 -2.93 -8.25 -30.32
N ALA A 33 -3.02 -6.99 -29.88
CA ALA A 33 -3.41 -5.90 -30.77
C ALA A 33 -2.41 -5.71 -31.92
N ILE A 34 -1.11 -5.73 -31.65
CA ILE A 34 -0.07 -5.65 -32.70
C ILE A 34 -0.15 -6.85 -33.66
N VAL A 35 -0.30 -8.06 -33.11
CA VAL A 35 -0.42 -9.27 -33.96
C VAL A 35 -1.63 -9.18 -34.90
N THR A 36 -2.80 -8.79 -34.37
CA THR A 36 -4.01 -8.61 -35.15
C THR A 36 -3.83 -7.52 -36.22
N TRP A 37 -3.23 -6.39 -35.85
CA TRP A 37 -2.99 -5.29 -36.78
C TRP A 37 -2.04 -5.68 -37.94
N LYS A 38 -0.98 -6.44 -37.63
CA LYS A 38 -0.01 -6.88 -38.65
C LYS A 38 -0.50 -8.02 -39.54
N THR A 39 -1.32 -8.92 -39.01
CA THR A 39 -1.74 -10.15 -39.69
C THR A 39 -3.15 -10.09 -40.25
N GLY A 40 -3.98 -9.15 -39.80
CA GLY A 40 -5.41 -9.10 -40.11
C GLY A 40 -6.22 -10.26 -39.51
N ARG A 41 -5.64 -11.04 -38.59
CA ARG A 41 -6.29 -12.21 -37.98
C ARG A 41 -6.55 -11.97 -36.48
N PRO A 42 -7.64 -12.51 -35.93
CA PRO A 42 -7.89 -12.47 -34.48
C PRO A 42 -6.71 -13.10 -33.71
N SER A 43 -6.36 -12.50 -32.60
CA SER A 43 -5.30 -13.00 -31.73
C SER A 43 -5.75 -12.98 -30.26
N LYS A 44 -5.19 -13.88 -29.47
CA LYS A 44 -5.47 -14.04 -28.04
C LYS A 44 -4.18 -14.34 -27.28
N MET A 45 -4.04 -13.76 -26.09
CA MET A 45 -2.91 -13.99 -25.20
C MET A 45 -3.42 -14.38 -23.83
N ILE A 46 -2.89 -15.43 -23.26
CA ILE A 46 -3.17 -15.89 -21.90
C ILE A 46 -1.84 -16.25 -21.27
N PHE A 47 -1.48 -15.57 -20.19
CA PHE A 47 -0.29 -15.93 -19.43
C PHE A 47 -0.54 -17.18 -18.59
N SER A 48 0.41 -18.09 -18.59
CA SER A 48 0.55 -19.09 -17.53
C SER A 48 0.86 -18.40 -16.19
N ARG A 49 0.80 -19.13 -15.09
CA ARG A 49 1.19 -18.58 -13.77
C ARG A 49 2.65 -18.13 -13.79
N TYR A 50 3.53 -18.90 -14.40
CA TYR A 50 4.94 -18.55 -14.49
C TYR A 50 5.15 -17.26 -15.29
N GLU A 51 4.55 -17.16 -16.48
CA GLU A 51 4.64 -15.95 -17.30
C GLU A 51 4.06 -14.72 -16.58
N SER A 52 2.93 -14.86 -15.88
CA SER A 52 2.37 -13.75 -15.12
C SER A 52 3.28 -13.29 -13.98
N MET A 53 4.10 -14.17 -13.42
CA MET A 53 5.07 -13.79 -12.39
C MET A 53 6.31 -13.08 -12.94
N ILE A 54 6.70 -13.36 -14.18
CA ILE A 54 7.91 -12.78 -14.79
C ILE A 54 7.64 -11.66 -15.80
N CYS A 55 6.38 -11.46 -16.24
CA CYS A 55 6.02 -10.48 -17.25
C CYS A 55 5.06 -9.39 -16.75
N SER A 56 4.49 -9.52 -15.53
CA SER A 56 3.66 -8.48 -14.93
C SER A 56 4.47 -7.62 -13.94
N SER A 57 3.89 -6.50 -13.51
CA SER A 57 4.56 -5.57 -12.61
C SER A 57 4.54 -6.09 -11.16
N PRO A 58 5.69 -6.53 -10.60
CA PRO A 58 5.77 -6.97 -9.21
C PRO A 58 5.79 -5.79 -8.24
N ARG A 59 5.76 -6.11 -6.95
CA ARG A 59 6.02 -5.14 -5.89
C ARG A 59 7.46 -4.63 -5.97
N HIS A 60 7.67 -3.34 -5.72
CA HIS A 60 9.02 -2.76 -5.62
C HIS A 60 9.82 -3.45 -4.50
N GLU A 61 11.01 -3.88 -4.82
CA GLU A 61 12.03 -4.22 -3.85
C GLU A 61 12.51 -2.94 -3.17
N MET A 62 12.60 -2.95 -1.83
CA MET A 62 13.00 -1.78 -1.05
C MET A 62 13.94 -2.18 0.07
N GLU A 63 15.00 -1.40 0.22
CA GLU A 63 15.83 -1.36 1.41
C GLU A 63 15.44 -0.11 2.21
N ILE A 64 15.01 -0.29 3.45
CA ILE A 64 14.44 0.79 4.25
C ILE A 64 15.22 0.92 5.55
N THR A 65 15.77 2.12 5.77
CA THR A 65 16.44 2.48 7.02
C THR A 65 15.52 3.36 7.84
N VAL A 66 15.28 2.96 9.09
CA VAL A 66 14.45 3.72 10.05
C VAL A 66 15.27 4.07 11.27
N ARG A 67 15.17 5.34 11.69
CA ARG A 67 15.62 5.81 13.01
C ARG A 67 14.41 6.40 13.71
N ALA A 68 14.12 5.92 14.90
CA ALA A 68 13.03 6.42 15.73
C ALA A 68 13.58 6.85 17.09
N GLY A 69 13.09 7.97 17.60
CA GLY A 69 13.43 8.50 18.92
C GLY A 69 12.17 8.76 19.74
N ALA A 70 12.17 8.28 20.98
CA ALA A 70 11.13 8.54 21.95
C ALA A 70 11.70 9.18 23.21
N ASP A 71 10.85 9.88 23.98
CA ASP A 71 11.19 10.33 25.31
C ASP A 71 11.09 9.18 26.32
N GLU A 72 11.45 9.45 27.57
CA GLU A 72 11.44 8.48 28.67
C GLU A 72 10.07 7.87 28.97
N ASN A 73 8.99 8.54 28.55
CA ASN A 73 7.62 8.08 28.71
C ASN A 73 7.11 7.24 27.53
N GLY A 74 7.94 7.02 26.51
CA GLY A 74 7.58 6.28 25.31
C GLY A 74 6.83 7.10 24.25
N ILE A 75 6.84 8.43 24.36
CA ILE A 75 6.28 9.30 23.34
C ILE A 75 7.29 9.47 22.20
N ILE A 76 6.92 9.00 21.03
CA ILE A 76 7.78 9.08 19.82
C ILE A 76 7.81 10.52 19.33
N LYS A 77 8.99 11.12 19.36
CA LYS A 77 9.24 12.53 19.03
C LYS A 77 9.84 12.71 17.64
N ALA A 78 10.59 11.74 17.16
CA ALA A 78 11.27 11.86 15.88
C ALA A 78 11.26 10.53 15.10
N ILE A 79 11.08 10.63 13.78
CA ILE A 79 11.21 9.53 12.84
C ILE A 79 12.02 10.01 11.64
N ASP A 80 13.13 9.32 11.35
CA ASP A 80 13.92 9.49 10.13
C ASP A 80 13.83 8.21 9.32
N LEU A 81 13.33 8.31 8.09
CA LEU A 81 13.10 7.19 7.19
C LEU A 81 13.77 7.45 5.85
N TYR A 82 14.57 6.51 5.41
CA TYR A 82 15.17 6.51 4.08
C TYR A 82 14.82 5.20 3.36
N THR A 83 14.36 5.32 2.12
CA THR A 83 14.00 4.17 1.27
C THR A 83 14.84 4.18 -0.01
N LEU A 84 15.62 3.14 -0.23
CA LEU A 84 16.21 2.83 -1.54
C LEU A 84 15.33 1.78 -2.24
N SER A 85 14.88 2.06 -3.45
CA SER A 85 13.97 1.18 -4.18
C SER A 85 14.50 0.82 -5.57
N ASN A 86 14.37 -0.46 -5.91
CA ASN A 86 14.60 -0.98 -7.25
C ASN A 86 13.29 -0.91 -8.05
N THR A 87 13.29 -0.10 -9.13
CA THR A 87 12.13 0.02 -10.01
C THR A 87 12.21 -0.89 -11.25
N GLY A 88 13.31 -1.61 -11.43
CA GLY A 88 13.53 -2.42 -12.64
C GLY A 88 13.80 -1.57 -13.88
N ALA A 89 13.44 -2.08 -15.06
CA ALA A 89 13.91 -1.52 -16.33
C ALA A 89 13.23 -0.22 -16.78
N TYR A 90 11.98 0.04 -16.40
CA TYR A 90 11.17 1.11 -17.03
C TYR A 90 10.59 2.14 -16.05
N GLY A 91 10.77 1.98 -14.78
CA GLY A 91 10.38 2.98 -13.78
C GLY A 91 8.87 3.21 -13.64
N GLU A 92 8.07 2.22 -13.92
CA GLU A 92 6.62 2.25 -13.80
C GLU A 92 6.19 2.54 -12.35
N HIS A 93 5.34 3.55 -12.12
CA HIS A 93 4.85 3.97 -10.80
C HIS A 93 5.93 4.23 -9.73
N SER A 94 7.18 4.39 -10.11
CA SER A 94 8.33 4.33 -9.21
C SER A 94 8.29 5.32 -8.04
N SER A 95 8.38 6.61 -8.31
CA SER A 95 8.44 7.65 -7.27
C SER A 95 7.15 7.73 -6.43
N THR A 96 6.00 7.55 -7.07
CA THR A 96 4.71 7.56 -6.36
C THR A 96 4.58 6.39 -5.39
N THR A 97 4.94 5.17 -5.84
CA THR A 97 4.91 3.98 -4.99
C THR A 97 5.88 4.12 -3.81
N VAL A 98 7.11 4.56 -4.08
CA VAL A 98 8.12 4.68 -3.04
C VAL A 98 7.79 5.82 -2.07
N GLY A 99 7.24 6.93 -2.57
CA GLY A 99 6.76 8.04 -1.74
C GLY A 99 5.74 7.61 -0.69
N LEU A 100 4.84 6.68 -1.01
CA LEU A 100 3.86 6.18 -0.04
C LEU A 100 4.47 5.32 1.07
N SER A 101 5.69 4.81 0.91
CA SER A 101 6.38 4.10 1.99
C SER A 101 6.60 4.98 3.22
N GLY A 102 6.92 6.26 3.02
CA GLY A 102 7.05 7.24 4.11
C GLY A 102 5.72 7.84 4.54
N HIS A 103 4.96 8.38 3.60
CA HIS A 103 3.71 9.11 3.92
C HIS A 103 2.71 8.29 4.75
N LYS A 104 2.59 6.99 4.48
CA LYS A 104 1.62 6.13 5.19
C LYS A 104 2.16 5.57 6.50
N SER A 105 3.46 5.51 6.70
CA SER A 105 4.07 4.94 7.90
C SER A 105 4.31 5.99 9.00
N ILE A 106 4.76 7.18 8.65
CA ILE A 106 5.05 8.26 9.59
C ILE A 106 3.77 8.73 10.30
N ALA A 107 2.67 8.86 9.57
CA ALA A 107 1.40 9.34 10.11
C ALA A 107 0.76 8.43 11.17
N LEU A 108 1.26 7.21 11.33
CA LEU A 108 0.81 6.29 12.39
C LEU A 108 1.21 6.74 13.81
N TYR A 109 2.09 7.74 13.94
CA TYR A 109 2.65 8.18 15.22
C TYR A 109 2.39 9.67 15.43
N ARG A 110 1.24 10.00 16.01
CA ARG A 110 0.68 11.37 16.10
C ARG A 110 1.55 12.41 16.82
N HIS A 111 2.45 11.98 17.69
CA HIS A 111 3.29 12.88 18.50
C HIS A 111 4.66 13.18 17.88
N THR A 112 4.90 12.71 16.63
CA THR A 112 6.13 12.97 15.92
C THR A 112 6.25 14.45 15.58
N GLU A 113 7.16 15.14 16.24
CA GLU A 113 7.43 16.58 16.08
C GLU A 113 8.45 16.83 14.98
N ALA A 114 9.43 15.93 14.87
CA ALA A 114 10.47 15.99 13.85
C ALA A 114 10.43 14.73 12.98
N TYR A 115 10.22 14.90 11.68
CA TYR A 115 10.28 13.78 10.77
C TYR A 115 11.04 14.15 9.49
N ARG A 116 11.77 13.18 8.99
CA ARG A 116 12.39 13.23 7.68
C ARG A 116 12.03 11.98 6.90
N PHE A 117 11.66 12.17 5.65
CA PHE A 117 11.52 11.09 4.70
C PHE A 117 12.29 11.45 3.43
N ALA A 118 13.19 10.57 3.02
CA ALA A 118 13.91 10.67 1.77
C ALA A 118 13.93 9.31 1.08
N PHE A 119 14.00 9.31 -0.24
CA PHE A 119 14.10 8.08 -1.00
C PHE A 119 14.88 8.28 -2.31
N ASP A 120 15.48 7.19 -2.76
CA ASP A 120 16.05 7.06 -4.09
C ASP A 120 15.39 5.88 -4.82
N VAL A 121 15.19 6.03 -6.12
CA VAL A 121 14.66 4.99 -6.99
C VAL A 121 15.64 4.74 -8.10
N VAL A 122 16.11 3.50 -8.22
CA VAL A 122 17.15 3.12 -9.17
C VAL A 122 16.61 2.19 -10.25
N TYR A 123 17.07 2.41 -11.47
CA TYR A 123 16.83 1.49 -12.58
C TYR A 123 17.78 0.30 -12.51
N THR A 124 17.27 -0.87 -12.85
CA THR A 124 18.07 -2.09 -12.97
C THR A 124 17.57 -2.94 -14.16
N ASN A 125 18.31 -3.99 -14.49
CA ASN A 125 17.98 -4.90 -15.59
C ASN A 125 17.01 -6.04 -15.18
N VAL A 126 16.15 -5.78 -14.21
CA VAL A 126 15.11 -6.74 -13.82
C VAL A 126 13.75 -6.26 -14.31
N GLN A 127 12.75 -7.06 -14.12
CA GLN A 127 11.35 -6.77 -14.42
C GLN A 127 10.92 -5.43 -13.82
N ALA A 128 10.18 -4.63 -14.58
CA ALA A 128 9.67 -3.35 -14.13
C ALA A 128 8.71 -3.54 -12.95
N ALA A 129 9.05 -2.97 -11.82
CA ALA A 129 8.17 -2.94 -10.65
C ALA A 129 7.08 -1.88 -10.83
N GLY A 130 5.87 -2.17 -10.39
CA GLY A 130 4.72 -1.28 -10.56
C GLY A 130 3.81 -1.21 -9.36
N ALA A 131 2.58 -0.83 -9.60
CA ALA A 131 1.56 -0.80 -8.58
C ALA A 131 1.21 -2.22 -8.11
N TYR A 132 1.31 -2.45 -6.82
CA TYR A 132 0.93 -3.71 -6.20
C TYR A 132 0.25 -3.44 -4.85
N ARG A 133 -0.74 -4.25 -4.49
CA ARG A 133 -1.60 -4.10 -3.29
C ARG A 133 -0.89 -3.50 -2.09
N GLY A 134 -1.32 -2.30 -1.65
CA GLY A 134 -0.68 -1.48 -0.62
C GLY A 134 0.26 -0.40 -1.16
N TYR A 135 0.69 -0.47 -2.41
CA TYR A 135 1.33 0.60 -3.20
C TYR A 135 2.48 1.30 -2.45
N GLY A 136 3.43 0.54 -1.91
CA GLY A 136 4.58 1.03 -1.14
C GLY A 136 4.33 1.18 0.36
N ALA A 137 3.10 1.48 0.77
CA ALA A 137 2.76 1.62 2.19
C ALA A 137 3.09 0.36 3.01
N THR A 138 2.86 -0.82 2.46
CA THR A 138 3.13 -2.08 3.15
C THR A 138 4.59 -2.25 3.55
N GLN A 139 5.53 -1.87 2.67
CA GLN A 139 6.96 -1.95 2.96
C GLN A 139 7.37 -0.93 4.03
N GLY A 140 6.92 0.32 3.88
CA GLY A 140 7.22 1.39 4.84
C GLY A 140 6.63 1.11 6.22
N ILE A 141 5.38 0.68 6.29
CA ILE A 141 4.73 0.30 7.55
C ILE A 141 5.46 -0.87 8.21
N PHE A 142 5.82 -1.90 7.46
CA PHE A 142 6.60 -3.02 8.00
C PHE A 142 7.90 -2.54 8.65
N ALA A 143 8.65 -1.66 7.98
CA ALA A 143 9.91 -1.14 8.48
C ALA A 143 9.72 -0.29 9.74
N VAL A 144 8.77 0.66 9.73
CA VAL A 144 8.52 1.55 10.87
C VAL A 144 7.96 0.78 12.06
N GLU A 145 7.01 -0.11 11.83
CA GLU A 145 6.42 -0.94 12.90
C GLU A 145 7.45 -1.89 13.54
N SER A 146 8.38 -2.43 12.74
CA SER A 146 9.50 -3.22 13.26
C SER A 146 10.43 -2.37 14.12
N ALA A 147 10.80 -1.18 13.66
CA ALA A 147 11.66 -0.27 14.40
C ALA A 147 11.01 0.19 15.73
N VAL A 148 9.70 0.45 15.73
CA VAL A 148 8.97 0.82 16.94
C VAL A 148 8.86 -0.36 17.91
N ASN A 149 8.69 -1.57 17.42
CA ASN A 149 8.72 -2.76 18.29
C ASN A 149 10.10 -2.96 18.93
N GLU A 150 11.19 -2.75 18.18
CA GLU A 150 12.54 -2.78 18.73
C GLU A 150 12.79 -1.67 19.75
N LEU A 151 12.27 -0.46 19.48
CA LEU A 151 12.34 0.66 20.42
C LEU A 151 11.63 0.34 21.71
N ALA A 152 10.40 -0.19 21.64
CA ALA A 152 9.64 -0.64 22.81
C ALA A 152 10.43 -1.67 23.63
N HIS A 153 11.01 -2.65 22.97
CA HIS A 153 11.84 -3.66 23.63
C HIS A 153 13.06 -3.05 24.34
N LYS A 154 13.78 -2.12 23.68
CA LYS A 154 14.92 -1.41 24.29
C LYS A 154 14.53 -0.57 25.50
N MET A 155 13.31 -0.04 25.51
CA MET A 155 12.75 0.71 26.62
C MET A 155 12.16 -0.18 27.74
N GLY A 156 12.12 -1.49 27.56
CA GLY A 156 11.42 -2.40 28.47
C GLY A 156 9.91 -2.22 28.48
N MET A 157 9.33 -1.69 27.41
CA MET A 157 7.92 -1.36 27.27
C MET A 157 7.20 -2.40 26.39
N ASP A 158 5.95 -2.70 26.73
CA ASP A 158 5.08 -3.49 25.86
C ASP A 158 4.83 -2.77 24.52
N PRO A 159 5.03 -3.43 23.35
CA PRO A 159 4.78 -2.83 22.05
C PRO A 159 3.33 -2.39 21.82
N VAL A 160 2.35 -2.97 22.49
CA VAL A 160 0.98 -2.44 22.51
C VAL A 160 0.96 -1.10 23.24
N ARG A 161 1.62 -1.01 24.40
CA ARG A 161 1.62 0.21 25.20
C ARG A 161 2.22 1.40 24.47
N ILE A 162 3.37 1.23 23.82
CA ILE A 162 4.00 2.32 23.05
C ILE A 162 3.12 2.76 21.87
N LYS A 163 2.39 1.82 21.23
CA LYS A 163 1.44 2.15 20.16
C LYS A 163 0.20 2.88 20.69
N GLU A 164 -0.38 2.44 21.78
CA GLU A 164 -1.52 3.13 22.43
C GLU A 164 -1.20 4.58 22.79
N LEU A 165 0.02 4.86 23.24
CA LEU A 165 0.48 6.22 23.54
C LEU A 165 0.57 7.11 22.29
N ASN A 166 0.94 6.54 21.16
CA ASN A 166 1.34 7.28 19.97
C ASN A 166 0.40 7.18 18.78
N MET A 167 -0.53 6.21 18.75
CA MET A 167 -1.41 5.95 17.60
C MET A 167 -2.32 7.14 17.26
N PRO A 168 -2.79 7.23 16.00
CA PRO A 168 -3.78 8.22 15.62
C PRO A 168 -5.06 8.06 16.43
N VAL A 169 -5.67 9.19 16.78
CA VAL A 169 -6.99 9.27 17.42
C VAL A 169 -7.82 10.30 16.70
N GLU A 170 -9.15 10.19 16.80
CA GLU A 170 -10.06 11.17 16.22
C GLU A 170 -9.77 12.57 16.78
N GLY A 171 -9.70 13.57 15.89
CA GLY A 171 -9.29 14.93 16.22
C GLY A 171 -7.80 15.13 16.51
N GLY A 172 -7.00 14.06 16.55
CA GLY A 172 -5.57 14.13 16.79
C GLY A 172 -4.77 14.50 15.53
N PRO A 173 -3.52 14.98 15.68
CA PRO A 173 -2.69 15.39 14.57
C PRO A 173 -2.28 14.21 13.69
N LEU A 174 -2.08 14.49 12.38
CA LEU A 174 -1.54 13.58 11.38
C LEU A 174 -0.22 14.13 10.83
N PRO A 175 0.92 13.75 11.39
CA PRO A 175 2.22 14.17 10.88
C PRO A 175 2.42 13.78 9.40
N GLY A 176 2.97 14.70 8.61
CA GLY A 176 3.20 14.47 7.18
C GLY A 176 2.00 14.76 6.26
N TYR A 177 0.88 15.25 6.81
CA TYR A 177 -0.31 15.63 6.05
C TYR A 177 -0.66 17.10 6.27
N PRO A 178 0.03 18.05 5.64
CA PRO A 178 -0.19 19.49 5.87
C PRO A 178 -1.59 19.95 5.48
N ASP A 179 -2.20 19.36 4.46
CA ASP A 179 -3.55 19.73 3.98
C ASP A 179 -4.68 19.10 4.81
N VAL A 180 -4.38 18.06 5.58
CA VAL A 180 -5.32 17.36 6.47
C VAL A 180 -4.64 17.12 7.80
N PRO A 181 -4.42 18.19 8.59
CA PRO A 181 -3.55 18.12 9.76
C PRO A 181 -4.13 17.30 10.93
N TYR A 182 -5.41 16.97 10.87
CA TYR A 182 -6.10 16.23 11.94
C TYR A 182 -6.90 15.04 11.38
N ALA A 183 -6.92 13.94 12.11
CA ALA A 183 -7.75 12.78 11.81
C ALA A 183 -9.22 13.11 12.05
N GLN A 184 -10.02 13.26 10.99
CA GLN A 184 -11.45 13.57 11.10
C GLN A 184 -12.28 12.42 11.64
N SER A 185 -11.88 11.18 11.35
CA SER A 185 -12.50 9.96 11.86
C SER A 185 -11.40 8.92 12.08
N CYS A 186 -11.35 8.34 13.26
CA CYS A 186 -10.37 7.32 13.61
C CYS A 186 -10.92 6.40 14.70
N SER A 187 -10.69 5.10 14.54
CA SER A 187 -11.07 4.08 15.52
C SER A 187 -9.92 3.12 15.82
N MET A 188 -8.67 3.58 15.64
CA MET A 188 -7.49 2.76 15.86
C MET A 188 -7.42 2.24 17.30
N ASP A 189 -7.80 3.06 18.26
CA ASP A 189 -7.90 2.74 19.69
C ASP A 189 -8.85 1.55 19.94
N ARG A 190 -10.05 1.60 19.37
CA ARG A 190 -11.02 0.50 19.47
C ARG A 190 -10.54 -0.77 18.75
N CYS A 191 -9.88 -0.61 17.60
CA CYS A 191 -9.29 -1.74 16.90
C CYS A 191 -8.18 -2.39 17.74
N MET A 192 -7.32 -1.59 18.35
CA MET A 192 -6.26 -2.09 19.23
C MET A 192 -6.82 -2.83 20.45
N ALA A 193 -7.78 -2.23 21.14
CA ALA A 193 -8.44 -2.86 22.31
C ALA A 193 -9.08 -4.20 21.93
N ARG A 194 -9.78 -4.24 20.81
CA ARG A 194 -10.41 -5.48 20.32
C ARG A 194 -9.40 -6.55 19.91
N ALA A 195 -8.30 -6.15 19.27
CA ALA A 195 -7.23 -7.07 18.89
C ALA A 195 -6.55 -7.68 20.13
N LYS A 196 -6.28 -6.88 21.17
CA LYS A 196 -5.75 -7.36 22.46
C LYS A 196 -6.65 -8.42 23.08
N GLU A 197 -7.94 -8.13 23.16
CA GLU A 197 -8.94 -9.05 23.70
C GLU A 197 -8.98 -10.37 22.90
N MET A 198 -9.11 -10.28 21.58
CA MET A 198 -9.19 -11.47 20.71
C MET A 198 -7.95 -12.34 20.75
N MET A 199 -6.78 -11.73 20.91
CA MET A 199 -5.50 -12.43 21.02
C MET A 199 -5.23 -12.95 22.43
N ASP A 200 -5.95 -12.48 23.43
CA ASP A 200 -5.61 -12.72 24.85
C ASP A 200 -4.16 -12.31 25.11
N TRP A 201 -3.86 -11.04 24.76
CA TRP A 201 -2.51 -10.49 24.71
C TRP A 201 -1.75 -10.66 26.01
N ASP A 202 -2.36 -10.21 27.11
CA ASP A 202 -1.71 -10.14 28.42
C ASP A 202 -1.28 -11.51 28.95
N SER A 203 -1.95 -12.60 28.51
CA SER A 203 -1.56 -13.97 28.88
C SER A 203 -0.51 -14.59 27.94
N LYS A 204 -0.33 -14.03 26.74
CA LYS A 204 0.50 -14.65 25.69
C LYS A 204 1.77 -13.89 25.37
N TYR A 205 1.81 -12.60 25.69
CA TYR A 205 2.99 -11.76 25.43
C TYR A 205 4.06 -11.97 26.52
N PRO A 206 5.37 -11.96 26.19
CA PRO A 206 5.93 -11.86 24.83
C PRO A 206 5.90 -13.18 24.08
N CYS A 207 5.94 -14.31 24.76
CA CYS A 207 5.89 -15.63 24.14
C CYS A 207 5.49 -16.70 25.18
N ARG A 208 5.05 -17.84 24.66
CA ARG A 208 4.71 -19.02 25.47
C ARG A 208 5.55 -20.20 25.03
N ASP A 209 6.16 -20.90 25.97
CA ASP A 209 6.73 -22.23 25.70
C ASP A 209 5.58 -23.23 25.50
N MET A 210 5.59 -23.89 24.36
CA MET A 210 4.59 -24.89 23.97
C MET A 210 5.06 -26.31 24.26
N GLY A 211 6.25 -26.49 24.85
CA GLY A 211 6.92 -27.78 25.02
C GLY A 211 7.57 -28.28 23.71
N ASN A 212 8.35 -29.37 23.85
CA ASN A 212 9.04 -30.01 22.71
C ASN A 212 9.93 -29.08 21.87
N GLY A 213 10.53 -28.07 22.49
CA GLY A 213 11.39 -27.09 21.83
C GLY A 213 10.63 -26.09 20.95
N LYS A 214 9.32 -25.96 21.08
CA LYS A 214 8.50 -25.00 20.33
C LYS A 214 8.14 -23.81 21.21
N VAL A 215 8.28 -22.60 20.65
CA VAL A 215 7.87 -21.36 21.26
C VAL A 215 6.85 -20.67 20.36
N ARG A 216 5.78 -20.15 20.92
CA ARG A 216 4.79 -19.31 20.23
C ARG A 216 4.95 -17.88 20.66
N GLY A 217 5.34 -17.02 19.76
CA GLY A 217 5.35 -15.57 19.94
C GLY A 217 4.04 -14.92 19.49
N VAL A 218 3.77 -13.74 20.02
CA VAL A 218 2.70 -12.84 19.57
C VAL A 218 3.31 -11.49 19.22
N GLY A 219 2.69 -10.79 18.28
CA GLY A 219 3.14 -9.48 17.83
C GLY A 219 1.96 -8.61 17.42
N VAL A 220 2.16 -7.31 17.44
CA VAL A 220 1.18 -6.31 17.05
C VAL A 220 1.80 -5.31 16.08
N ALA A 221 1.03 -4.90 15.09
CA ALA A 221 1.37 -3.83 14.17
C ALA A 221 0.12 -2.99 13.86
N MET A 222 0.33 -1.70 13.63
CA MET A 222 -0.68 -0.81 13.10
C MET A 222 -0.48 -0.64 11.60
N ALA A 223 -1.57 -0.38 10.89
CA ALA A 223 -1.51 -0.07 9.48
C ALA A 223 -2.60 0.93 9.09
N MET A 224 -2.29 1.77 8.11
CA MET A 224 -3.26 2.62 7.46
C MET A 224 -3.05 2.61 5.95
N GLN A 225 -4.13 2.81 5.20
CA GLN A 225 -4.09 2.94 3.75
C GLN A 225 -5.13 3.97 3.32
N GLY A 226 -4.77 4.81 2.35
CA GLY A 226 -5.73 5.70 1.70
C GLY A 226 -6.64 4.91 0.76
N SER A 227 -7.92 5.27 0.71
CA SER A 227 -8.89 4.67 -0.21
C SER A 227 -8.93 5.34 -1.58
N SER A 228 -8.09 6.35 -1.81
CA SER A 228 -7.85 7.01 -3.10
C SER A 228 -6.60 7.88 -2.99
N ILE A 229 -6.13 8.39 -4.13
CA ILE A 229 -5.06 9.39 -4.16
C ILE A 229 -5.71 10.73 -4.51
N ALA A 230 -5.77 11.62 -3.54
CA ALA A 230 -6.37 12.95 -3.71
C ALA A 230 -5.71 13.71 -4.88
N GLY A 231 -6.53 14.28 -5.75
CA GLY A 231 -6.07 15.02 -6.93
C GLY A 231 -5.61 14.15 -8.11
N VAL A 232 -5.62 12.82 -7.97
CA VAL A 232 -5.23 11.86 -9.02
C VAL A 232 -6.40 10.95 -9.39
N ASP A 233 -7.05 10.35 -8.41
CA ASP A 233 -8.17 9.44 -8.66
C ASP A 233 -9.46 10.22 -8.89
N VAL A 234 -10.10 9.97 -10.04
CA VAL A 234 -11.37 10.60 -10.43
C VAL A 234 -12.40 9.51 -10.67
N GLY A 235 -13.53 9.62 -10.01
CA GLY A 235 -14.71 8.81 -10.25
C GLY A 235 -15.74 9.55 -11.11
N GLY A 236 -16.39 8.84 -12.02
CA GLY A 236 -17.49 9.35 -12.83
C GLY A 236 -18.62 8.34 -12.92
N ALA A 237 -19.84 8.83 -13.07
CA ALA A 237 -21.01 7.98 -13.29
C ALA A 237 -21.98 8.69 -14.25
N ASP A 238 -22.44 7.96 -15.26
CA ASP A 238 -23.53 8.37 -16.13
C ASP A 238 -24.74 7.48 -15.84
N ILE A 239 -25.89 8.12 -15.58
CA ILE A 239 -27.16 7.42 -15.33
C ILE A 239 -28.14 7.79 -16.42
N LYS A 240 -28.69 6.79 -17.11
CA LYS A 240 -29.73 6.97 -18.10
C LYS A 240 -31.00 6.26 -17.64
N LEU A 241 -32.13 6.97 -17.60
CA LEU A 241 -33.45 6.38 -17.49
C LEU A 241 -33.90 5.90 -18.87
N ASN A 242 -34.24 4.65 -18.99
CA ASN A 242 -34.74 4.04 -20.22
C ASN A 242 -36.28 4.17 -20.32
N GLU A 243 -36.82 3.99 -21.53
CA GLU A 243 -38.25 4.14 -21.81
C GLU A 243 -39.12 3.12 -21.05
N ASP A 244 -38.57 1.97 -20.71
CA ASP A 244 -39.22 0.90 -19.95
C ASP A 244 -39.19 1.12 -18.42
N GLY A 245 -38.63 2.26 -17.96
CA GLY A 245 -38.48 2.59 -16.54
C GLY A 245 -37.24 1.96 -15.89
N SER A 246 -36.42 1.21 -16.62
CA SER A 246 -35.16 0.71 -16.11
C SER A 246 -34.06 1.78 -16.16
N TYR A 247 -32.95 1.55 -15.45
CA TYR A 247 -31.80 2.43 -15.45
C TYR A 247 -30.58 1.73 -16.09
N THR A 248 -29.87 2.50 -16.92
CA THR A 248 -28.51 2.13 -17.35
C THR A 248 -27.52 2.96 -16.56
N LEU A 249 -26.57 2.31 -15.90
CA LEU A 249 -25.50 2.95 -15.14
C LEU A 249 -24.15 2.62 -15.78
N ALA A 250 -23.41 3.65 -16.19
CA ALA A 250 -22.04 3.54 -16.63
C ALA A 250 -21.13 4.18 -15.59
N LEU A 251 -20.18 3.40 -15.07
CA LEU A 251 -19.27 3.81 -13.99
C LEU A 251 -17.83 3.84 -14.47
N GLY A 252 -17.07 4.80 -13.95
CA GLY A 252 -15.62 4.91 -14.16
C GLY A 252 -14.80 4.01 -13.24
N CYS A 253 -15.41 3.22 -12.35
CA CYS A 253 -14.70 2.30 -11.46
C CYS A 253 -14.29 1.00 -12.20
N THR A 254 -13.18 0.39 -11.73
CA THR A 254 -12.61 -0.81 -12.36
C THR A 254 -13.21 -2.11 -11.84
N ASP A 255 -13.58 -2.19 -10.57
CA ASP A 255 -14.09 -3.37 -9.86
C ASP A 255 -15.01 -3.00 -8.69
#